data_1e2deebc201e0e7f3a8798ed5ca29113
#
_entry.id   1e2deebc201e0e7f3a8798ed5ca29113
#
_cell.length_a   1.000
_cell.length_b   1.000
_cell.length_c   1.000
_cell.angle_alpha   90.00
_cell.angle_beta   90.00
_cell.angle_gamma   90.00
#
_symmetry.space_group_name_H-M   'P 1'
#
loop_
_entity.id
_entity.type
_entity.pdbx_description
1 polymer ?
#
loop_
_entity_poly.entity_id
_entity_poly.type
_entity_poly.pdbx_seq_one_letter_code
_entity_poly.pdbx_strand_id
1 'polypeptide(L)'
;LAADGIAVAAVSRSLRAGDGALAGSLEETIAQIEADGGRAVALPFDLTAPGTDRRDIIAQATEAFGHPVDIVVNNAAGPRHFDVLFPDMTWEAFHEAVQTNVWAAWDLAAAAVPGMRERGAGWILNISSSQAGPRLGPPYAENPTNGAVLYGGTKAFIDRITTGAAMELYEDNIAVNTLAPEYQVATDNALTVAGVRKDNSEPEETIAEAALALCTGDPKKLTGRIAYNLSLLVELERPVRTLDGRSTLPGWQPNEIDSARLRVPYTQTSRIL
;
A
#
# COMPACT_ATOMS: atom_id res chain seq x y z
N LEU A 1 8.74 5.79 7.15
CA LEU A 1 8.78 5.00 8.39
C LEU A 1 10.20 5.02 9.01
N ALA A 2 11.23 4.55 8.29
CA ALA A 2 12.59 4.49 8.82
C ALA A 2 13.13 5.87 9.24
N ALA A 3 12.88 6.91 8.46
CA ALA A 3 13.26 8.30 8.78
C ALA A 3 12.62 8.83 10.08
N ASP A 4 11.50 8.25 10.50
CA ASP A 4 10.82 8.56 11.76
C ASP A 4 11.19 7.58 12.90
N GLY A 5 12.29 6.83 12.75
CA GLY A 5 12.84 5.94 13.78
C GLY A 5 12.12 4.59 13.92
N ILE A 6 11.23 4.24 13.00
CA ILE A 6 10.54 2.95 12.98
C ILE A 6 11.45 1.92 12.29
N ALA A 7 11.74 0.81 12.96
CA ALA A 7 12.51 -0.28 12.38
C ALA A 7 11.72 -0.99 11.27
N VAL A 8 12.35 -1.29 10.14
CA VAL A 8 11.68 -1.80 8.94
C VAL A 8 12.18 -3.19 8.57
N ALA A 9 11.28 -4.18 8.54
CA ALA A 9 11.53 -5.44 7.86
C ALA A 9 11.03 -5.32 6.41
N ALA A 10 11.96 -5.20 5.48
CA ALA A 10 11.64 -5.09 4.05
C ALA A 10 11.51 -6.50 3.44
N VAL A 11 10.37 -6.75 2.77
CA VAL A 11 10.04 -8.06 2.21
C VAL A 11 9.94 -7.98 0.69
N SER A 12 10.71 -8.77 -0.03
CA SER A 12 10.67 -8.90 -1.48
C SER A 12 11.29 -10.23 -1.93
N ARG A 13 11.09 -10.59 -3.19
CA ARG A 13 11.75 -11.76 -3.81
C ARG A 13 13.21 -11.49 -4.16
N SER A 14 13.53 -10.24 -4.52
CA SER A 14 14.85 -9.84 -5.01
C SER A 14 15.72 -9.39 -3.84
N LEU A 15 16.63 -10.27 -3.38
CA LEU A 15 17.58 -9.92 -2.34
C LEU A 15 18.66 -9.00 -2.89
N ARG A 16 19.21 -9.33 -4.07
CA ARG A 16 20.29 -8.60 -4.72
C ARG A 16 19.86 -7.98 -6.04
N ALA A 17 20.60 -6.97 -6.47
CA ALA A 17 20.43 -6.40 -7.79
C ALA A 17 20.57 -7.51 -8.87
N GLY A 18 19.56 -7.59 -9.76
CA GLY A 18 19.51 -8.60 -10.81
C GLY A 18 18.78 -9.90 -10.46
N ASP A 19 18.37 -10.14 -9.21
CA ASP A 19 17.58 -11.31 -8.83
C ASP A 19 16.15 -11.27 -9.43
N GLY A 20 15.65 -10.11 -9.82
CA GLY A 20 14.33 -9.91 -10.39
C GLY A 20 14.34 -9.20 -11.73
N ALA A 21 13.17 -9.18 -12.39
CA ALA A 21 12.99 -8.49 -13.67
C ALA A 21 12.92 -6.94 -13.54
N LEU A 22 12.74 -6.43 -12.34
CA LEU A 22 12.65 -5.01 -12.04
C LEU A 22 13.94 -4.54 -11.36
N ALA A 23 14.26 -3.25 -11.52
CA ALA A 23 15.37 -2.62 -10.80
C ALA A 23 15.07 -2.55 -9.30
N GLY A 24 16.13 -2.48 -8.50
CA GLY A 24 16.07 -2.44 -7.04
C GLY A 24 16.19 -3.81 -6.38
N SER A 25 16.64 -3.80 -5.14
CA SER A 25 16.83 -4.99 -4.32
C SER A 25 16.61 -4.67 -2.84
N LEU A 26 16.46 -5.71 -2.01
CA LEU A 26 16.39 -5.55 -0.57
C LEU A 26 17.72 -5.00 -0.02
N GLU A 27 18.87 -5.49 -0.51
CA GLU A 27 20.20 -5.00 -0.07
C GLU A 27 20.36 -3.50 -0.32
N GLU A 28 19.94 -2.99 -1.50
CA GLU A 28 19.97 -1.56 -1.80
C GLU A 28 19.04 -0.75 -0.91
N THR A 29 17.82 -1.27 -0.66
CA THR A 29 16.85 -0.63 0.23
C THR A 29 17.36 -0.54 1.67
N ILE A 30 17.94 -1.64 2.19
CA ILE A 30 18.52 -1.65 3.53
C ILE A 30 19.69 -0.69 3.64
N ALA A 31 20.61 -0.73 2.67
CA ALA A 31 21.77 0.17 2.64
C ALA A 31 21.38 1.65 2.64
N GLN A 32 20.31 2.01 1.89
CA GLN A 32 19.80 3.38 1.88
C GLN A 32 19.21 3.77 3.24
N ILE A 33 18.39 2.91 3.85
CA ILE A 33 17.81 3.16 5.17
C ILE A 33 18.92 3.35 6.23
N GLU A 34 19.93 2.50 6.22
CA GLU A 34 21.05 2.57 7.17
C GLU A 34 21.92 3.82 6.94
N ALA A 35 22.17 4.19 5.68
CA ALA A 35 22.90 5.42 5.34
C ALA A 35 22.18 6.68 5.85
N ASP A 36 20.86 6.66 5.90
CA ASP A 36 20.01 7.73 6.46
C ASP A 36 19.86 7.65 8.00
N GLY A 37 20.49 6.65 8.63
CA GLY A 37 20.48 6.46 10.08
C GLY A 37 19.29 5.66 10.62
N GLY A 38 18.49 5.06 9.74
CA GLY A 38 17.39 4.16 10.11
C GLY A 38 17.88 2.74 10.44
N ARG A 39 16.96 1.89 10.87
CA ARG A 39 17.21 0.47 11.16
C ARG A 39 16.33 -0.39 10.27
N ALA A 40 16.92 -1.34 9.54
CA ALA A 40 16.16 -2.23 8.69
C ALA A 40 16.77 -3.63 8.60
N VAL A 41 15.95 -4.62 8.20
CA VAL A 41 16.39 -5.98 7.86
C VAL A 41 15.73 -6.43 6.56
N ALA A 42 16.47 -7.21 5.77
CA ALA A 42 15.99 -7.82 4.54
C ALA A 42 15.37 -9.19 4.84
N LEU A 43 14.14 -9.41 4.39
CA LEU A 43 13.46 -10.70 4.45
C LEU A 43 13.11 -11.16 3.02
N PRO A 44 13.97 -11.98 2.39
CA PRO A 44 13.71 -12.48 1.03
C PRO A 44 12.62 -13.55 1.04
N PHE A 45 11.41 -13.18 0.63
CA PHE A 45 10.27 -14.07 0.54
C PHE A 45 9.54 -13.91 -0.79
N ASP A 46 9.11 -15.02 -1.37
CA ASP A 46 8.06 -15.04 -2.39
C ASP A 46 6.71 -15.28 -1.72
N LEU A 47 5.88 -14.26 -1.72
CA LEU A 47 4.54 -14.31 -1.10
C LEU A 47 3.59 -15.29 -1.80
N THR A 48 3.94 -15.78 -2.99
CA THR A 48 3.10 -16.66 -3.81
C THR A 48 3.65 -18.05 -3.98
N ALA A 49 4.89 -18.31 -3.56
CA ALA A 49 5.50 -19.61 -3.69
C ALA A 49 4.70 -20.70 -2.96
N PRO A 50 4.49 -21.88 -3.57
CA PRO A 50 3.83 -22.98 -2.90
C PRO A 50 4.54 -23.37 -1.61
N GLY A 51 3.78 -23.50 -0.53
CA GLY A 51 4.31 -23.86 0.81
C GLY A 51 4.90 -22.69 1.61
N THR A 52 4.89 -21.47 1.11
CA THR A 52 5.28 -20.30 1.90
C THR A 52 4.27 -20.09 3.04
N ASP A 53 4.74 -20.20 4.28
CA ASP A 53 4.00 -19.75 5.46
C ASP A 53 4.36 -18.29 5.74
N ARG A 54 3.42 -17.38 5.54
CA ARG A 54 3.64 -15.95 5.74
C ARG A 54 3.79 -15.57 7.20
N ARG A 55 3.39 -16.45 8.13
CA ARG A 55 3.64 -16.29 9.56
C ARG A 55 5.13 -16.29 9.88
N ASP A 56 5.94 -16.96 9.07
CA ASP A 56 7.40 -16.94 9.19
C ASP A 56 7.98 -15.54 8.96
N ILE A 57 7.37 -14.72 8.11
CA ILE A 57 7.78 -13.33 7.89
C ILE A 57 7.59 -12.53 9.17
N ILE A 58 6.43 -12.65 9.81
CA ILE A 58 6.13 -11.97 11.07
C ILE A 58 7.02 -12.47 12.20
N ALA A 59 7.27 -13.79 12.27
CA ALA A 59 8.17 -14.39 13.25
C ALA A 59 9.61 -13.89 13.10
N GLN A 60 10.16 -13.89 11.87
CA GLN A 60 11.51 -13.41 11.60
C GLN A 60 11.66 -11.90 11.86
N ALA A 61 10.67 -11.08 11.51
CA ALA A 61 10.67 -9.66 11.83
C ALA A 61 10.66 -9.44 13.36
N THR A 62 9.83 -10.21 14.09
CA THR A 62 9.76 -10.18 15.57
C THR A 62 11.09 -10.57 16.18
N GLU A 63 11.74 -11.63 15.71
CA GLU A 63 13.06 -12.07 16.17
C GLU A 63 14.13 -11.00 15.90
N ALA A 64 14.17 -10.44 14.70
CA ALA A 64 15.16 -9.44 14.28
C ALA A 64 15.11 -8.15 15.12
N PHE A 65 13.91 -7.76 15.56
CA PHE A 65 13.72 -6.53 16.32
C PHE A 65 13.54 -6.74 17.82
N GLY A 66 13.28 -7.98 18.27
CA GLY A 66 13.14 -8.33 19.67
C GLY A 66 11.78 -7.94 20.28
N HIS A 67 10.79 -7.61 19.45
CA HIS A 67 9.42 -7.30 19.86
C HIS A 67 8.43 -7.62 18.74
N PRO A 68 7.13 -7.82 19.06
CA PRO A 68 6.10 -8.05 18.06
C PRO A 68 6.01 -6.92 17.02
N VAL A 69 5.56 -7.27 15.82
CA VAL A 69 5.34 -6.31 14.72
C VAL A 69 4.14 -5.42 15.06
N ASP A 70 4.36 -4.11 15.09
CA ASP A 70 3.33 -3.10 15.36
C ASP A 70 2.61 -2.64 14.08
N ILE A 71 3.31 -2.65 12.94
CA ILE A 71 2.84 -2.08 11.67
C ILE A 71 3.01 -3.12 10.56
N VAL A 72 1.94 -3.37 9.81
CA VAL A 72 1.98 -4.16 8.56
C VAL A 72 1.57 -3.26 7.40
N VAL A 73 2.46 -3.13 6.40
CA VAL A 73 2.17 -2.43 5.14
C VAL A 73 2.11 -3.44 4.00
N ASN A 74 0.92 -3.74 3.54
CA ASN A 74 0.65 -4.63 2.41
C ASN A 74 0.75 -3.84 1.10
N ASN A 75 1.98 -3.67 0.60
CA ASN A 75 2.29 -2.94 -0.63
C ASN A 75 2.51 -3.86 -1.84
N ALA A 76 2.85 -5.12 -1.62
CA ALA A 76 3.12 -6.06 -2.70
C ALA A 76 1.90 -6.20 -3.62
N ALA A 77 2.15 -6.15 -4.93
CA ALA A 77 1.15 -6.41 -5.95
C ALA A 77 1.71 -7.37 -6.99
N GLY A 78 0.86 -8.29 -7.43
CA GLY A 78 1.20 -9.29 -8.42
C GLY A 78 1.23 -8.75 -9.85
N PRO A 79 1.52 -9.65 -10.81
CA PRO A 79 1.57 -9.27 -12.21
C PRO A 79 0.26 -8.63 -12.65
N ARG A 80 0.44 -7.73 -13.55
CA ARG A 80 -0.56 -6.78 -13.99
C ARG A 80 -1.30 -7.35 -15.17
N HIS A 81 -2.36 -8.03 -14.95
CA HIS A 81 -3.27 -8.44 -16.01
C HIS A 81 -4.19 -7.28 -16.43
N PHE A 82 -3.61 -6.07 -16.61
CA PHE A 82 -4.37 -4.89 -17.01
C PHE A 82 -4.95 -4.98 -18.41
N ASP A 83 -4.26 -5.69 -19.29
CA ASP A 83 -4.55 -5.88 -20.71
C ASP A 83 -5.42 -7.10 -21.00
N VAL A 84 -5.68 -7.95 -19.99
CA VAL A 84 -6.54 -9.11 -20.16
C VAL A 84 -8.01 -8.69 -20.06
N LEU A 85 -8.75 -8.87 -21.15
CA LEU A 85 -10.18 -8.57 -21.19
C LEU A 85 -10.99 -9.63 -20.45
N PHE A 86 -12.18 -9.27 -20.01
CA PHE A 86 -13.06 -10.14 -19.22
C PHE A 86 -13.27 -11.55 -19.82
N PRO A 87 -13.54 -11.71 -21.14
CA PRO A 87 -13.75 -13.05 -21.73
C PRO A 87 -12.46 -13.86 -21.86
N ASP A 88 -11.29 -13.23 -21.80
CA ASP A 88 -9.99 -13.88 -22.03
C ASP A 88 -9.27 -14.22 -20.70
N MET A 89 -9.95 -14.01 -19.56
CA MET A 89 -9.38 -14.27 -18.23
C MET A 89 -9.19 -15.76 -18.01
N THR A 90 -7.96 -16.16 -17.69
CA THR A 90 -7.66 -17.55 -17.32
C THR A 90 -7.73 -17.78 -15.82
N TRP A 91 -7.92 -19.02 -15.41
CA TRP A 91 -7.88 -19.41 -13.99
C TRP A 91 -6.53 -19.10 -13.35
N GLU A 92 -5.46 -19.33 -14.07
CA GLU A 92 -4.08 -19.11 -13.60
C GLU A 92 -3.85 -17.63 -13.31
N ALA A 93 -4.20 -16.75 -14.22
CA ALA A 93 -4.09 -15.30 -14.05
C ALA A 93 -4.94 -14.80 -12.89
N PHE A 94 -6.19 -15.29 -12.80
CA PHE A 94 -7.09 -14.96 -11.68
C PHE A 94 -6.51 -15.42 -10.34
N HIS A 95 -6.07 -16.69 -10.27
CA HIS A 95 -5.53 -17.27 -9.05
C HIS A 95 -4.28 -16.54 -8.56
N GLU A 96 -3.34 -16.27 -9.48
CA GLU A 96 -2.12 -15.52 -9.16
C GLU A 96 -2.42 -14.11 -8.61
N ALA A 97 -3.31 -13.37 -9.25
CA ALA A 97 -3.70 -12.03 -8.81
C ALA A 97 -4.36 -12.06 -7.42
N VAL A 98 -5.25 -13.01 -7.17
CA VAL A 98 -5.92 -13.16 -5.86
C VAL A 98 -4.93 -13.60 -4.79
N GLN A 99 -4.03 -14.54 -5.07
CA GLN A 99 -3.01 -14.98 -4.13
C GLN A 99 -2.09 -13.83 -3.70
N THR A 100 -1.65 -13.01 -4.66
CA THR A 100 -0.72 -11.92 -4.37
C THR A 100 -1.42 -10.71 -3.75
N ASN A 101 -2.50 -10.23 -4.38
CA ASN A 101 -3.08 -8.95 -4.02
C ASN A 101 -4.06 -9.06 -2.84
N VAL A 102 -4.64 -10.24 -2.61
CA VAL A 102 -5.71 -10.43 -1.61
C VAL A 102 -5.25 -11.33 -0.49
N TRP A 103 -4.92 -12.59 -0.81
CA TRP A 103 -4.64 -13.59 0.22
C TRP A 103 -3.37 -13.28 1.01
N ALA A 104 -2.29 -12.87 0.33
CA ALA A 104 -1.05 -12.50 1.02
C ALA A 104 -1.25 -11.34 2.00
N ALA A 105 -2.01 -10.32 1.61
CA ALA A 105 -2.32 -9.17 2.47
C ALA A 105 -3.14 -9.59 3.70
N TRP A 106 -4.15 -10.44 3.50
CA TRP A 106 -4.98 -10.98 4.57
C TRP A 106 -4.15 -11.80 5.56
N ASP A 107 -3.39 -12.76 5.04
CA ASP A 107 -2.65 -13.72 5.83
C ASP A 107 -1.54 -13.06 6.67
N LEU A 108 -0.80 -12.11 6.09
CA LEU A 108 0.19 -11.30 6.82
C LEU A 108 -0.46 -10.44 7.92
N ALA A 109 -1.58 -9.79 7.62
CA ALA A 109 -2.30 -9.00 8.60
C ALA A 109 -2.80 -9.88 9.76
N ALA A 110 -3.43 -11.01 9.44
CA ALA A 110 -3.93 -11.95 10.45
C ALA A 110 -2.79 -12.53 11.33
N ALA A 111 -1.61 -12.78 10.74
CA ALA A 111 -0.44 -13.26 11.47
C ALA A 111 0.11 -12.24 12.48
N ALA A 112 -0.02 -10.95 12.20
CA ALA A 112 0.48 -9.88 13.08
C ALA A 112 -0.49 -9.53 14.22
N VAL A 113 -1.79 -9.76 14.07
CA VAL A 113 -2.82 -9.37 15.05
C VAL A 113 -2.55 -9.86 16.47
N PRO A 114 -2.12 -11.11 16.73
CA PRO A 114 -1.83 -11.56 18.09
C PRO A 114 -0.77 -10.70 18.79
N GLY A 115 0.33 -10.37 18.10
CA GLY A 115 1.38 -9.52 18.63
C GLY A 115 0.93 -8.07 18.83
N MET A 116 0.10 -7.53 17.92
CA MET A 116 -0.49 -6.19 18.09
C MET A 116 -1.40 -6.13 19.32
N ARG A 117 -2.20 -7.18 19.58
CA ARG A 117 -3.02 -7.30 20.81
C ARG A 117 -2.17 -7.31 22.06
N GLU A 118 -1.06 -8.06 22.06
CA GLU A 118 -0.09 -8.08 23.16
C GLU A 118 0.50 -6.70 23.44
N ARG A 119 0.77 -5.94 22.39
CA ARG A 119 1.29 -4.56 22.47
C ARG A 119 0.23 -3.53 22.85
N GLY A 120 -1.05 -3.87 22.72
CA GLY A 120 -2.18 -2.97 22.99
C GLY A 120 -2.44 -1.92 21.92
N ALA A 121 -1.76 -1.99 20.79
CA ALA A 121 -2.00 -1.17 19.59
C ALA A 121 -1.40 -1.82 18.34
N GLY A 122 -1.95 -1.47 17.15
CA GLY A 122 -1.40 -1.91 15.88
C GLY A 122 -1.95 -1.14 14.68
N TRP A 123 -1.24 -1.23 13.56
CA TRP A 123 -1.61 -0.57 12.30
C TRP A 123 -1.44 -1.51 11.11
N ILE A 124 -2.51 -1.68 10.36
CA ILE A 124 -2.52 -2.46 9.12
C ILE A 124 -2.88 -1.50 7.98
N LEU A 125 -1.96 -1.33 7.05
CA LEU A 125 -2.13 -0.49 5.87
C LEU A 125 -2.10 -1.35 4.61
N ASN A 126 -3.19 -1.33 3.85
CA ASN A 126 -3.28 -1.99 2.56
C ASN A 126 -3.15 -0.95 1.43
N ILE A 127 -2.23 -1.15 0.49
CA ILE A 127 -2.12 -0.26 -0.67
C ILE A 127 -3.15 -0.66 -1.71
N SER A 128 -4.13 0.22 -1.91
CA SER A 128 -5.21 0.08 -2.89
C SER A 128 -4.88 0.79 -4.21
N SER A 129 -5.88 1.14 -4.96
CA SER A 129 -5.76 1.84 -6.24
C SER A 129 -7.05 2.59 -6.56
N SER A 130 -6.96 3.68 -7.31
CA SER A 130 -8.14 4.34 -7.91
C SER A 130 -8.92 3.42 -8.86
N GLN A 131 -8.32 2.33 -9.31
CA GLN A 131 -8.98 1.28 -10.10
C GLN A 131 -9.99 0.43 -9.29
N ALA A 132 -9.96 0.50 -7.96
CA ALA A 132 -10.93 -0.16 -7.09
C ALA A 132 -12.34 0.40 -7.23
N GLY A 133 -12.47 1.67 -7.61
CA GLY A 133 -13.75 2.34 -7.79
C GLY A 133 -14.57 1.78 -8.96
N PRO A 134 -15.90 1.85 -8.89
CA PRO A 134 -16.79 1.40 -9.97
C PRO A 134 -16.59 2.23 -11.24
N ARG A 135 -16.72 1.60 -12.40
CA ARG A 135 -16.74 2.30 -13.68
C ARG A 135 -18.11 2.92 -13.91
N LEU A 136 -18.14 4.23 -14.10
CA LEU A 136 -19.39 4.96 -14.28
C LEU A 136 -19.79 4.99 -15.75
N GLY A 137 -21.03 4.64 -16.04
CA GLY A 137 -21.63 4.63 -17.39
C GLY A 137 -23.02 4.01 -17.39
N PRO A 138 -23.70 3.78 -18.52
CA PRO A 138 -23.37 4.27 -19.85
C PRO A 138 -23.64 5.77 -20.06
N PRO A 139 -23.02 6.45 -21.03
CA PRO A 139 -21.92 5.93 -21.82
C PRO A 139 -20.61 5.84 -21.03
N TYR A 140 -19.73 4.89 -21.40
CA TYR A 140 -18.39 4.79 -20.81
C TYR A 140 -17.43 5.70 -21.55
N ALA A 141 -16.78 6.60 -20.83
CA ALA A 141 -15.85 7.58 -21.41
C ALA A 141 -14.44 7.00 -21.67
N GLU A 142 -14.12 5.88 -21.01
CA GLU A 142 -12.79 5.27 -21.11
C GLU A 142 -12.75 4.13 -22.13
N ASN A 143 -11.56 3.88 -22.67
CA ASN A 143 -11.34 2.72 -23.54
C ASN A 143 -11.63 1.42 -22.77
N PRO A 144 -12.38 0.46 -23.34
CA PRO A 144 -12.65 -0.82 -22.71
C PRO A 144 -11.40 -1.57 -22.21
N THR A 145 -10.26 -1.42 -22.89
CA THR A 145 -8.98 -2.01 -22.45
C THR A 145 -8.47 -1.46 -21.11
N ASN A 146 -8.98 -0.31 -20.67
CA ASN A 146 -8.65 0.26 -19.37
C ASN A 146 -9.56 -0.24 -18.23
N GLY A 147 -10.40 -1.23 -18.49
CA GLY A 147 -11.33 -1.79 -17.51
C GLY A 147 -10.63 -2.35 -16.28
N ALA A 148 -9.41 -2.85 -16.45
CA ALA A 148 -8.60 -3.44 -15.38
C ALA A 148 -9.43 -4.37 -14.46
N VAL A 149 -10.28 -5.19 -15.07
CA VAL A 149 -11.35 -5.93 -14.38
C VAL A 149 -10.82 -6.73 -13.20
N LEU A 150 -9.76 -7.52 -13.42
CA LEU A 150 -9.17 -8.35 -12.38
C LEU A 150 -8.43 -7.52 -11.34
N TYR A 151 -7.54 -6.64 -11.78
CA TYR A 151 -6.77 -5.81 -10.85
C TYR A 151 -7.68 -4.90 -10.00
N GLY A 152 -8.59 -4.16 -10.64
CA GLY A 152 -9.56 -3.32 -9.95
C GLY A 152 -10.44 -4.13 -9.00
N GLY A 153 -10.86 -5.34 -9.41
CA GLY A 153 -11.60 -6.27 -8.56
C GLY A 153 -10.83 -6.68 -7.32
N THR A 154 -9.53 -7.01 -7.43
CA THR A 154 -8.70 -7.35 -6.26
C THR A 154 -8.53 -6.15 -5.31
N LYS A 155 -8.38 -4.93 -5.85
CA LYS A 155 -8.26 -3.72 -5.03
C LYS A 155 -9.59 -3.31 -4.38
N ALA A 156 -10.72 -3.48 -5.06
CA ALA A 156 -12.05 -3.30 -4.46
C ALA A 156 -12.31 -4.31 -3.34
N PHE A 157 -11.83 -5.55 -3.49
CA PHE A 157 -11.89 -6.55 -2.43
C PHE A 157 -11.08 -6.10 -1.20
N ILE A 158 -9.86 -5.60 -1.40
CA ILE A 158 -9.00 -5.06 -0.32
C ILE A 158 -9.70 -3.90 0.40
N ASP A 159 -10.31 -2.97 -0.33
CA ASP A 159 -11.06 -1.87 0.29
C ASP A 159 -12.21 -2.39 1.14
N ARG A 160 -12.95 -3.41 0.66
CA ARG A 160 -14.07 -3.98 1.41
C ARG A 160 -13.64 -4.72 2.67
N ILE A 161 -12.61 -5.54 2.61
CA ILE A 161 -12.13 -6.27 3.81
C ILE A 161 -11.54 -5.31 4.83
N THR A 162 -10.87 -4.23 4.41
CA THR A 162 -10.31 -3.22 5.28
C THR A 162 -11.36 -2.62 6.22
N THR A 163 -12.50 -2.22 5.69
CA THR A 163 -13.57 -1.65 6.53
C THR A 163 -14.20 -2.68 7.47
N GLY A 164 -14.26 -3.95 7.07
CA GLY A 164 -14.72 -5.06 7.93
C GLY A 164 -13.72 -5.34 9.05
N ALA A 165 -12.45 -5.51 8.71
CA ALA A 165 -11.39 -5.77 9.67
C ALA A 165 -11.20 -4.60 10.66
N ALA A 166 -11.34 -3.36 10.20
CA ALA A 166 -11.30 -2.19 11.07
C ALA A 166 -12.39 -2.24 12.16
N MET A 167 -13.60 -2.68 11.78
CA MET A 167 -14.69 -2.84 12.73
C MET A 167 -14.41 -3.98 13.73
N GLU A 168 -13.91 -5.13 13.25
CA GLU A 168 -13.64 -6.30 14.09
C GLU A 168 -12.49 -6.06 15.08
N LEU A 169 -11.47 -5.30 14.68
CA LEU A 169 -10.25 -5.04 15.46
C LEU A 169 -10.29 -3.71 16.23
N TYR A 170 -11.42 -2.99 16.17
CA TYR A 170 -11.54 -1.68 16.80
C TYR A 170 -11.30 -1.73 18.31
N GLU A 171 -11.89 -2.69 19.03
CA GLU A 171 -11.71 -2.80 20.47
C GLU A 171 -10.28 -3.20 20.87
N ASP A 172 -9.57 -3.88 19.98
CA ASP A 172 -8.16 -4.23 20.17
C ASP A 172 -7.19 -3.05 19.97
N ASN A 173 -7.71 -1.84 19.66
CA ASN A 173 -6.90 -0.66 19.33
C ASN A 173 -5.98 -0.87 18.10
N ILE A 174 -6.48 -1.60 17.10
CA ILE A 174 -5.77 -1.89 15.86
C ILE A 174 -6.46 -1.14 14.71
N ALA A 175 -5.73 -0.23 14.09
CA ALA A 175 -6.19 0.49 12.91
C ALA A 175 -6.01 -0.36 11.65
N VAL A 176 -7.03 -0.39 10.79
CA VAL A 176 -6.94 -1.02 9.46
C VAL A 176 -7.41 -0.03 8.41
N ASN A 177 -6.54 0.32 7.47
CA ASN A 177 -6.82 1.34 6.46
C ASN A 177 -6.38 0.88 5.07
N THR A 178 -6.99 1.45 4.02
CA THR A 178 -6.42 1.44 2.67
C THR A 178 -5.95 2.82 2.27
N LEU A 179 -4.91 2.84 1.43
CA LEU A 179 -4.36 4.04 0.82
C LEU A 179 -4.18 3.80 -0.68
N ALA A 180 -4.69 4.71 -1.49
CA ALA A 180 -4.51 4.73 -2.93
C ALA A 180 -3.93 6.08 -3.37
N PRO A 181 -3.10 6.13 -4.42
CA PRO A 181 -2.69 7.40 -4.99
C PRO A 181 -3.84 8.02 -5.79
N GLU A 182 -3.94 9.36 -5.81
CA GLU A 182 -4.83 10.09 -6.70
C GLU A 182 -4.44 9.92 -8.17
N TYR A 183 -3.14 9.95 -8.42
CA TYR A 183 -2.52 9.78 -9.74
C TYR A 183 -1.53 8.62 -9.72
N GLN A 184 -0.87 8.40 -10.84
CA GLN A 184 0.22 7.43 -10.88
C GLN A 184 1.42 7.98 -10.11
N VAL A 185 2.02 7.15 -9.27
CA VAL A 185 3.24 7.52 -8.53
C VAL A 185 4.45 7.33 -9.43
N ALA A 186 5.32 8.34 -9.51
CA ALA A 186 6.49 8.37 -10.39
C ALA A 186 7.68 7.56 -9.85
N THR A 187 7.46 6.30 -9.46
CA THR A 187 8.57 5.40 -9.11
C THR A 187 9.37 5.02 -10.36
N ASP A 188 10.66 4.70 -10.21
CA ASP A 188 11.51 4.27 -11.33
C ASP A 188 10.91 3.12 -12.13
N ASN A 189 10.34 2.14 -11.45
CA ASN A 189 9.65 1.03 -12.08
C ASN A 189 8.38 1.45 -12.83
N ALA A 190 7.61 2.39 -12.31
CA ALA A 190 6.43 2.90 -12.99
C ALA A 190 6.80 3.69 -14.25
N LEU A 191 7.84 4.50 -14.19
CA LEU A 191 8.34 5.28 -15.32
C LEU A 191 8.90 4.40 -16.44
N THR A 192 9.60 3.31 -16.09
CA THR A 192 10.26 2.44 -17.07
C THR A 192 9.35 1.36 -17.64
N VAL A 193 8.48 0.75 -16.83
CA VAL A 193 7.69 -0.44 -17.20
C VAL A 193 6.24 -0.12 -17.53
N ALA A 194 5.61 0.81 -16.80
CA ALA A 194 4.19 1.12 -16.95
C ALA A 194 3.91 2.29 -17.91
N GLY A 195 4.94 2.91 -18.49
CA GLY A 195 4.78 4.07 -19.37
C GLY A 195 4.19 5.28 -18.66
N VAL A 196 4.35 5.36 -17.35
CA VAL A 196 3.93 6.51 -16.55
C VAL A 196 4.70 7.75 -16.99
N ARG A 197 4.00 8.85 -17.23
CA ARG A 197 4.63 10.11 -17.59
C ARG A 197 4.82 10.97 -16.36
N LYS A 198 6.03 11.48 -16.15
CA LYS A 198 6.41 12.27 -14.98
C LYS A 198 5.57 13.57 -14.85
N ASP A 199 5.15 14.14 -15.95
CA ASP A 199 4.33 15.36 -16.01
C ASP A 199 2.86 15.14 -15.59
N ASN A 200 2.40 13.89 -15.50
CA ASN A 200 1.06 13.50 -15.06
C ASN A 200 1.07 12.48 -13.91
N SER A 201 2.09 12.57 -13.08
CA SER A 201 2.27 11.72 -11.91
C SER A 201 2.51 12.55 -10.66
N GLU A 202 2.46 11.90 -9.53
CA GLU A 202 2.81 12.46 -8.23
C GLU A 202 4.12 11.84 -7.72
N PRO A 203 4.89 12.58 -6.91
CA PRO A 203 6.11 12.06 -6.33
C PRO A 203 5.81 11.02 -5.26
N GLU A 204 6.73 10.10 -5.04
CA GLU A 204 6.56 9.01 -4.07
C GLU A 204 6.47 9.49 -2.62
N GLU A 205 6.98 10.68 -2.32
CA GLU A 205 6.90 11.30 -1.01
C GLU A 205 5.45 11.55 -0.56
N THR A 206 4.53 11.85 -1.47
CA THR A 206 3.13 12.11 -1.14
C THR A 206 2.46 10.87 -0.56
N ILE A 207 2.61 9.72 -1.22
CA ILE A 207 2.04 8.48 -0.72
C ILE A 207 2.80 7.95 0.51
N ALA A 208 4.11 8.17 0.58
CA ALA A 208 4.93 7.79 1.74
C ALA A 208 4.51 8.56 3.01
N GLU A 209 4.28 9.87 2.90
CA GLU A 209 3.84 10.70 4.03
C GLU A 209 2.40 10.37 4.46
N ALA A 210 1.50 10.12 3.52
CA ALA A 210 0.14 9.66 3.82
C ALA A 210 0.13 8.27 4.47
N ALA A 211 0.98 7.35 4.02
CA ALA A 211 1.17 6.04 4.64
C ALA A 211 1.68 6.17 6.09
N LEU A 212 2.66 7.05 6.32
CA LEU A 212 3.16 7.32 7.66
C LEU A 212 2.04 7.83 8.58
N ALA A 213 1.19 8.75 8.10
CA ALA A 213 0.05 9.25 8.88
C ALA A 213 -0.89 8.13 9.32
N LEU A 214 -1.21 7.19 8.42
CA LEU A 214 -2.10 6.06 8.71
C LEU A 214 -1.44 4.98 9.58
N CYS A 215 -0.12 4.87 9.55
CA CYS A 215 0.65 3.91 10.33
C CYS A 215 1.10 4.40 11.71
N THR A 216 0.89 5.68 12.04
CA THR A 216 1.31 6.28 13.31
C THR A 216 0.21 7.14 13.97
N GLY A 217 -0.92 7.31 13.30
CA GLY A 217 -2.07 8.04 13.83
C GLY A 217 -2.77 7.28 14.96
N ASP A 218 -3.63 7.97 15.68
CA ASP A 218 -4.48 7.38 16.73
C ASP A 218 -5.36 6.28 16.14
N PRO A 219 -5.16 5.00 16.50
CA PRO A 219 -5.88 3.89 15.89
C PRO A 219 -7.39 3.89 16.17
N LYS A 220 -7.84 4.65 17.17
CA LYS A 220 -9.28 4.84 17.43
C LYS A 220 -9.92 5.91 16.55
N LYS A 221 -9.13 6.76 15.89
CA LYS A 221 -9.61 7.86 15.04
C LYS A 221 -9.33 7.63 13.57
N LEU A 222 -8.15 7.12 13.25
CA LEU A 222 -7.72 6.85 11.87
C LEU A 222 -7.79 5.35 11.58
N THR A 223 -9.01 4.81 11.49
CA THR A 223 -9.28 3.42 11.14
C THR A 223 -10.50 3.31 10.23
N GLY A 224 -10.57 2.25 9.42
CA GLY A 224 -11.64 2.02 8.46
C GLY A 224 -11.64 2.98 7.27
N ARG A 225 -10.53 3.66 7.02
CA ARG A 225 -10.40 4.65 5.94
C ARG A 225 -10.10 3.94 4.62
N ILE A 226 -10.85 4.34 3.58
CA ILE A 226 -10.47 4.14 2.18
C ILE A 226 -9.96 5.49 1.72
N ALA A 227 -8.65 5.70 1.82
CA ALA A 227 -8.06 7.01 1.66
C ALA A 227 -7.37 7.16 0.28
N TYR A 228 -7.41 8.37 -0.24
CA TYR A 228 -6.49 8.84 -1.27
C TYR A 228 -5.43 9.73 -0.62
N ASN A 229 -4.17 9.59 -1.06
CA ASN A 229 -3.04 10.20 -0.38
C ASN A 229 -3.10 11.73 -0.33
N LEU A 230 -3.34 12.41 -1.46
CA LEU A 230 -3.39 13.87 -1.50
C LEU A 230 -4.59 14.40 -0.67
N SER A 231 -5.76 13.79 -0.83
CA SER A 231 -6.95 14.14 -0.06
C SER A 231 -6.73 13.98 1.45
N LEU A 232 -6.06 12.91 1.86
CA LEU A 232 -5.74 12.66 3.27
C LEU A 232 -4.74 13.68 3.81
N LEU A 233 -3.69 14.01 3.04
CA LEU A 233 -2.70 15.02 3.45
C LEU A 233 -3.33 16.39 3.65
N VAL A 234 -4.24 16.78 2.76
CA VAL A 234 -5.01 18.04 2.89
C VAL A 234 -5.94 18.00 4.11
N GLU A 235 -6.68 16.90 4.31
CA GLU A 235 -7.58 16.72 5.46
C GLU A 235 -6.83 16.82 6.80
N LEU A 236 -5.64 16.24 6.88
CA LEU A 236 -4.83 16.22 8.11
C LEU A 236 -3.89 17.43 8.24
N GLU A 237 -3.88 18.33 7.26
CA GLU A 237 -2.92 19.45 7.17
C GLU A 237 -1.47 18.98 7.31
N ARG A 238 -1.19 17.77 6.79
CA ARG A 238 0.09 17.10 7.01
C ARG A 238 1.11 17.52 5.97
N PRO A 239 2.25 18.11 6.38
CA PRO A 239 3.29 18.54 5.45
C PRO A 239 3.94 17.33 4.77
N VAL A 240 4.17 17.45 3.47
CA VAL A 240 4.92 16.45 2.69
C VAL A 240 6.41 16.73 2.85
N ARG A 241 7.13 15.70 3.32
CA ARG A 241 8.58 15.73 3.52
C ARG A 241 9.29 14.92 2.44
N THR A 242 10.56 15.20 2.22
CA THR A 242 11.47 14.33 1.48
C THR A 242 11.54 12.94 2.12
N LEU A 243 11.89 11.89 1.36
CA LEU A 243 11.90 10.51 1.87
C LEU A 243 12.83 10.31 3.08
N ASP A 244 13.89 11.11 3.20
CA ASP A 244 14.80 11.13 4.35
C ASP A 244 14.20 11.88 5.57
N GLY A 245 13.03 12.47 5.44
CA GLY A 245 12.33 13.21 6.48
C GLY A 245 12.93 14.57 6.87
N ARG A 246 14.02 15.02 6.19
CA ARG A 246 14.79 16.18 6.63
C ARG A 246 14.29 17.53 6.12
N SER A 247 13.54 17.54 5.03
CA SER A 247 13.05 18.76 4.38
C SER A 247 11.60 18.62 3.94
N THR A 248 10.90 19.74 3.79
CA THR A 248 9.58 19.74 3.12
C THR A 248 9.76 19.70 1.61
N LEU A 249 8.82 19.04 0.91
CA LEU A 249 8.79 18.95 -0.55
C LEU A 249 8.01 20.13 -1.14
N PRO A 250 8.65 21.10 -1.79
CA PRO A 250 7.96 22.27 -2.37
C PRO A 250 6.99 21.86 -3.49
N GLY A 251 5.88 22.58 -3.61
CA GLY A 251 4.84 22.33 -4.62
C GLY A 251 3.87 21.21 -4.26
N TRP A 252 4.08 20.54 -3.12
CA TRP A 252 3.24 19.42 -2.67
C TRP A 252 2.76 19.56 -1.23
N GLN A 253 2.87 20.77 -0.66
CA GLN A 253 2.30 21.02 0.67
C GLN A 253 0.77 21.06 0.62
N PRO A 254 0.04 20.76 1.72
CA PRO A 254 -1.42 20.70 1.73
C PRO A 254 -2.11 21.91 1.12
N ASN A 255 -1.58 23.11 1.33
CA ASN A 255 -2.08 24.36 0.78
C ASN A 255 -1.62 24.64 -0.67
N GLU A 256 -0.73 23.86 -1.22
CA GLU A 256 -0.23 23.95 -2.61
C GLU A 256 -0.90 22.91 -3.51
N ILE A 257 -1.54 21.88 -2.94
CA ILE A 257 -2.21 20.83 -3.69
C ILE A 257 -3.49 21.40 -4.33
N ASP A 258 -3.58 21.29 -5.66
CA ASP A 258 -4.76 21.72 -6.40
C ASP A 258 -5.99 20.88 -6.01
N SER A 259 -7.01 21.55 -5.51
CA SER A 259 -8.26 20.90 -5.09
C SER A 259 -8.97 20.14 -6.23
N ALA A 260 -8.74 20.53 -7.49
CA ALA A 260 -9.27 19.82 -8.65
C ALA A 260 -8.64 18.41 -8.84
N ARG A 261 -7.52 18.15 -8.18
CA ARG A 261 -6.84 16.84 -8.18
C ARG A 261 -7.40 15.88 -7.15
N LEU A 262 -8.07 16.37 -6.10
CA LEU A 262 -8.54 15.56 -4.99
C LEU A 262 -9.66 14.62 -5.40
N ARG A 263 -9.58 13.38 -4.93
CA ARG A 263 -10.62 12.37 -5.13
C ARG A 263 -11.40 12.13 -3.85
N VAL A 264 -12.70 11.94 -4.00
CA VAL A 264 -13.54 11.44 -2.91
C VAL A 264 -13.63 9.92 -3.04
N PRO A 265 -13.38 9.16 -1.96
CA PRO A 265 -13.55 7.72 -1.98
C PRO A 265 -14.97 7.34 -2.41
N TYR A 266 -15.10 6.36 -3.31
CA TYR A 266 -16.40 5.94 -3.86
C TYR A 266 -17.41 5.51 -2.78
N THR A 267 -16.95 5.04 -1.63
CA THR A 267 -17.79 4.68 -0.48
C THR A 267 -18.40 5.88 0.24
N GLN A 268 -17.84 7.08 0.09
CA GLN A 268 -18.40 8.30 0.68
C GLN A 268 -19.45 8.96 -0.22
N THR A 269 -19.42 8.71 -1.53
CA THR A 269 -20.43 9.21 -2.47
C THR A 269 -21.77 8.48 -2.36
N SER A 270 -21.81 7.32 -1.70
CA SER A 270 -23.01 6.52 -1.51
C SER A 270 -23.82 6.88 -0.24
N ARG A 271 -23.51 7.94 0.47
CA ARG A 271 -24.35 8.44 1.57
C ARG A 271 -25.58 9.22 1.09
N ILE A 272 -26.21 8.74 0.00
CA ILE A 272 -27.55 9.16 -0.36
C ILE A 272 -28.45 7.93 -0.18
N LEU A 273 -28.87 7.68 1.02
CA LEU A 273 -30.13 7.03 1.37
C LEU A 273 -30.57 7.55 2.74
#